data_32c9d4284fc2b37f6f600f448f561045
#
_entry.id   32c9d4284fc2b37f6f600f448f561045
#
_cell.length_a   1.000
_cell.length_b   1.000
_cell.length_c   1.000
_cell.angle_alpha   90.00
_cell.angle_beta   90.00
_cell.angle_gamma   90.00
#
_symmetry.space_group_name_H-M   'P 1'
#
loop_
_entity.id
_entity.type
_entity.pdbx_description
1 polymer ?
#
loop_
_entity_poly.entity_id
_entity_poly.type
_entity_poly.pdbx_seq_one_letter_code
_entity_poly.pdbx_strand_id
1 'polypeptide(L)'
;GDTDTIQKGFQDFADLLPKNQQLFVRKGIQIGHEAKTYAVNEEADYYSDNIREIGDQIYFDFHSPTTEIHDFVWEIPGIHNVENATAAIALLNNFGVDYATLKKGIASFKGIKRRYTKHNYESGKIYIDDYAHHPTELNAVISSIKTFYPHKKLLVVFQPHLFSRTKDFAEGFAESLEKADELILLDIY
;
A
#
# COMPACT_ATOMS: atom_id res chain seq x y z
N GLY A 1 -20.94 -5.18 9.26
CA GLY A 1 -20.51 -4.90 10.62
C GLY A 1 -20.23 -3.42 10.73
N ASP A 2 -20.58 -2.81 11.87
CA ASP A 2 -20.29 -1.40 12.06
C ASP A 2 -18.79 -1.18 12.36
N THR A 3 -18.34 0.05 12.24
CA THR A 3 -16.94 0.46 12.47
C THR A 3 -16.49 0.09 13.89
N ASP A 4 -17.37 0.18 14.87
CA ASP A 4 -17.06 -0.08 16.27
C ASP A 4 -16.74 -1.58 16.51
N THR A 5 -17.48 -2.47 15.85
CA THR A 5 -17.20 -3.92 15.90
C THR A 5 -15.84 -4.26 15.31
N ILE A 6 -15.46 -3.60 14.18
CA ILE A 6 -14.15 -3.79 13.55
C ILE A 6 -13.04 -3.26 14.45
N GLN A 7 -13.22 -2.07 15.00
CA GLN A 7 -12.25 -1.45 15.91
C GLN A 7 -12.05 -2.28 17.17
N LYS A 8 -13.13 -2.80 17.74
CA LYS A 8 -13.07 -3.72 18.88
C LYS A 8 -12.29 -5.00 18.54
N GLY A 9 -12.53 -5.59 17.36
CA GLY A 9 -11.78 -6.76 16.91
C GLY A 9 -10.27 -6.52 16.82
N PHE A 10 -9.84 -5.35 16.32
CA PHE A 10 -8.42 -4.97 16.32
C PHE A 10 -7.88 -4.74 17.73
N GLN A 11 -8.69 -4.15 18.63
CA GLN A 11 -8.30 -4.00 20.03
C GLN A 11 -8.13 -5.36 20.70
N ASP A 12 -9.11 -6.26 20.57
CA ASP A 12 -9.06 -7.62 21.13
C ASP A 12 -7.84 -8.40 20.59
N PHE A 13 -7.48 -8.17 19.31
CA PHE A 13 -6.27 -8.76 18.72
C PHE A 13 -4.99 -8.18 19.32
N ALA A 14 -4.92 -6.87 19.53
CA ALA A 14 -3.78 -6.21 20.15
C ALA A 14 -3.62 -6.65 21.63
N ASP A 15 -4.71 -6.92 22.32
CA ASP A 15 -4.73 -7.39 23.72
C ASP A 15 -4.10 -8.78 23.89
N LEU A 16 -3.96 -9.54 22.81
CA LEU A 16 -3.23 -10.83 22.81
C LEU A 16 -1.70 -10.63 22.87
N LEU A 17 -1.21 -9.42 22.60
CA LEU A 17 0.23 -9.16 22.57
C LEU A 17 0.81 -9.22 23.99
N PRO A 18 1.86 -10.01 24.25
CA PRO A 18 2.54 -10.00 25.55
C PRO A 18 3.08 -8.61 25.88
N LYS A 19 3.03 -8.21 27.16
CA LYS A 19 3.40 -6.85 27.63
C LYS A 19 4.85 -6.43 27.31
N ASN A 20 5.72 -7.38 27.02
CA ASN A 20 7.11 -7.14 26.67
C ASN A 20 7.37 -7.09 25.17
N GLN A 21 6.31 -7.17 24.33
CA GLN A 21 6.42 -7.06 22.88
C GLN A 21 5.93 -5.70 22.41
N GLN A 22 6.37 -5.32 21.21
CA GLN A 22 6.07 -4.02 20.64
C GLN A 22 5.00 -4.13 19.56
N LEU A 23 4.07 -3.21 19.59
CA LEU A 23 3.05 -3.01 18.59
C LEU A 23 3.48 -1.88 17.65
N PHE A 24 3.29 -2.06 16.36
CA PHE A 24 3.47 -1.03 15.35
C PHE A 24 2.12 -0.74 14.70
N VAL A 25 1.74 0.52 14.66
CA VAL A 25 0.48 0.95 14.06
C VAL A 25 0.70 2.12 13.11
N ARG A 26 -0.13 2.21 12.09
CA ARG A 26 -0.17 3.40 11.25
C ARG A 26 -0.55 4.61 12.09
N LYS A 27 0.12 5.73 11.89
CA LYS A 27 -0.23 6.99 12.57
C LYS A 27 -1.69 7.36 12.34
N GLY A 28 -2.36 7.80 13.40
CA GLY A 28 -3.79 8.11 13.40
C GLY A 28 -4.70 6.94 13.81
N ILE A 29 -4.19 5.71 13.86
CA ILE A 29 -4.96 4.58 14.40
C ILE A 29 -4.96 4.65 15.93
N GLN A 30 -6.15 4.69 16.51
CA GLN A 30 -6.35 4.65 17.96
C GLN A 30 -6.44 3.19 18.42
N ILE A 31 -5.51 2.80 19.30
CA ILE A 31 -5.52 1.48 19.94
C ILE A 31 -5.09 1.63 21.40
N GLY A 32 -5.74 0.89 22.29
CA GLY A 32 -5.55 1.00 23.74
C GLY A 32 -4.24 0.40 24.27
N HIS A 33 -3.19 0.38 23.44
CA HIS A 33 -1.87 -0.11 23.79
C HIS A 33 -0.80 0.93 23.47
N GLU A 34 0.32 0.87 24.19
CA GLU A 34 1.52 1.56 23.77
C GLU A 34 2.00 0.97 22.45
N ALA A 35 2.12 1.81 21.44
CA ALA A 35 2.48 1.40 20.09
C ALA A 35 3.48 2.38 19.48
N LYS A 36 4.39 1.86 18.67
CA LYS A 36 5.21 2.68 17.79
C LYS A 36 4.42 2.99 16.53
N THR A 37 4.51 4.23 16.09
CA THR A 37 3.77 4.71 14.92
C THR A 37 4.65 4.68 13.66
N TYR A 38 4.02 4.41 12.52
CA TYR A 38 4.64 4.61 11.22
C TYR A 38 3.75 5.44 10.29
N ALA A 39 4.36 6.14 9.33
CA ALA A 39 3.66 6.99 8.37
C ALA A 39 4.45 7.18 7.07
N VAL A 40 3.81 7.79 6.08
CA VAL A 40 4.45 8.28 4.85
C VAL A 40 4.08 9.74 4.64
N ASN A 41 5.08 10.58 4.31
CA ASN A 41 4.95 12.04 4.16
C ASN A 41 4.36 12.75 5.39
N GLU A 42 4.48 12.14 6.54
CA GLU A 42 4.02 12.66 7.83
C GLU A 42 4.95 12.14 8.93
N GLU A 43 5.41 13.01 9.83
CA GLU A 43 6.29 12.65 10.94
C GLU A 43 5.61 11.66 11.90
N ALA A 44 6.32 10.57 12.23
CA ALA A 44 5.92 9.51 13.16
C ALA A 44 7.18 8.97 13.85
N ASP A 45 7.07 7.93 14.72
CA ASP A 45 8.27 7.29 15.27
C ASP A 45 9.15 6.71 14.16
N TYR A 46 8.52 6.16 13.12
CA TYR A 46 9.16 5.72 11.89
C TYR A 46 8.38 6.28 10.72
N TYR A 47 9.05 6.92 9.78
CA TYR A 47 8.35 7.42 8.60
C TYR A 47 9.24 7.43 7.37
N SER A 48 8.60 7.48 6.21
CA SER A 48 9.26 7.70 4.93
C SER A 48 8.75 8.96 4.26
N ASP A 49 9.65 9.67 3.61
CA ASP A 49 9.35 10.87 2.85
C ASP A 49 10.24 10.97 1.61
N ASN A 50 10.31 12.17 1.00
CA ASN A 50 11.13 12.44 -0.16
C ASN A 50 10.94 11.40 -1.27
N ILE A 51 9.69 10.99 -1.50
CA ILE A 51 9.35 9.94 -2.45
C ILE A 51 9.51 10.48 -3.86
N ARG A 52 10.36 9.82 -4.64
CA ARG A 52 10.72 10.20 -6.02
C ARG A 52 10.53 9.02 -6.94
N GLU A 53 9.93 9.28 -8.10
CA GLU A 53 9.79 8.30 -9.16
C GLU A 53 10.84 8.57 -10.23
N ILE A 54 11.71 7.61 -10.49
CA ILE A 54 12.76 7.72 -11.50
C ILE A 54 12.72 6.48 -12.39
N GLY A 55 12.18 6.63 -13.58
CA GLY A 55 11.90 5.50 -14.47
C GLY A 55 10.81 4.59 -13.86
N ASP A 56 11.11 3.30 -13.76
CA ASP A 56 10.19 2.30 -13.16
C ASP A 56 10.49 2.08 -11.66
N GLN A 57 11.30 2.92 -11.03
CA GLN A 57 11.71 2.77 -9.64
C GLN A 57 11.22 3.92 -8.77
N ILE A 58 10.89 3.60 -7.53
CA ILE A 58 10.58 4.56 -6.48
C ILE A 58 11.78 4.65 -5.54
N TYR A 59 12.20 5.87 -5.25
CA TYR A 59 13.19 6.19 -4.24
C TYR A 59 12.49 6.89 -3.08
N PHE A 60 12.87 6.57 -1.87
CA PHE A 60 12.37 7.24 -0.68
C PHE A 60 13.42 7.24 0.43
N ASP A 61 13.28 8.20 1.34
CA ASP A 61 14.09 8.30 2.53
C ASP A 61 13.31 7.74 3.71
N PHE A 62 14.00 7.10 4.64
CA PHE A 62 13.41 6.47 5.84
C PHE A 62 14.00 7.08 7.09
N HIS A 63 13.14 7.43 8.03
CA HIS A 63 13.48 8.01 9.33
C HIS A 63 13.08 7.07 10.45
N SER A 64 14.00 6.91 11.41
CA SER A 64 13.78 6.23 12.68
C SER A 64 14.07 7.20 13.83
N PRO A 65 13.75 6.88 15.10
CA PRO A 65 14.06 7.74 16.23
C PRO A 65 15.54 8.11 16.40
N THR A 66 16.44 7.38 15.76
CA THR A 66 17.89 7.55 15.93
C THR A 66 18.65 7.82 14.64
N THR A 67 18.05 7.60 13.48
CA THR A 67 18.80 7.64 12.22
C THR A 67 17.89 7.92 11.05
N GLU A 68 18.41 8.69 10.10
CA GLU A 68 17.85 8.93 8.78
C GLU A 68 18.65 8.16 7.72
N ILE A 69 17.97 7.47 6.84
CA ILE A 69 18.57 6.66 5.77
C ILE A 69 17.98 7.08 4.44
N HIS A 70 18.82 7.60 3.56
CA HIS A 70 18.41 8.05 2.24
C HIS A 70 18.40 6.91 1.22
N ASP A 71 17.61 7.11 0.16
CA ASP A 71 17.63 6.30 -1.06
C ASP A 71 17.37 4.80 -0.83
N PHE A 72 16.26 4.46 -0.20
CA PHE A 72 15.69 3.14 -0.41
C PHE A 72 15.16 3.05 -1.83
N VAL A 73 15.41 1.95 -2.51
CA VAL A 73 14.95 1.70 -3.88
C VAL A 73 13.87 0.65 -3.87
N TRP A 74 12.76 0.93 -4.53
CA TRP A 74 11.58 0.10 -4.56
C TRP A 74 11.02 0.00 -5.98
N GLU A 75 10.66 -1.21 -6.45
CA GLU A 75 10.16 -1.42 -7.81
C GLU A 75 8.62 -1.50 -7.90
N ILE A 76 7.91 -1.37 -6.77
CA ILE A 76 6.46 -1.49 -6.74
C ILE A 76 5.83 -0.12 -6.56
N PRO A 77 5.04 0.35 -7.54
CA PRO A 77 4.45 1.68 -7.51
C PRO A 77 3.37 1.86 -6.44
N GLY A 78 3.12 3.12 -6.10
CA GLY A 78 2.06 3.55 -5.22
C GLY A 78 2.53 3.86 -3.81
N ILE A 79 2.05 5.00 -3.31
CA ILE A 79 2.39 5.52 -1.98
C ILE A 79 2.04 4.53 -0.86
N HIS A 80 0.94 3.78 -1.03
CA HIS A 80 0.53 2.75 -0.06
C HIS A 80 1.52 1.58 0.02
N ASN A 81 2.24 1.27 -1.08
CA ASN A 81 3.30 0.27 -1.06
C ASN A 81 4.55 0.79 -0.36
N VAL A 82 4.88 2.07 -0.49
CA VAL A 82 5.93 2.72 0.31
C VAL A 82 5.55 2.69 1.80
N GLU A 83 4.28 2.92 2.14
CA GLU A 83 3.79 2.80 3.53
C GLU A 83 3.96 1.37 4.08
N ASN A 84 3.64 0.35 3.29
CA ASN A 84 3.87 -1.05 3.65
C ASN A 84 5.37 -1.35 3.84
N ALA A 85 6.22 -0.83 2.94
CA ALA A 85 7.67 -0.97 3.06
C ALA A 85 8.19 -0.27 4.32
N THR A 86 7.69 0.94 4.63
CA THR A 86 8.02 1.69 5.85
C THR A 86 7.72 0.88 7.10
N ALA A 87 6.53 0.28 7.18
CA ALA A 87 6.14 -0.58 8.30
C ALA A 87 7.09 -1.80 8.44
N ALA A 88 7.41 -2.45 7.33
CA ALA A 88 8.31 -3.60 7.33
C ALA A 88 9.74 -3.23 7.75
N ILE A 89 10.27 -2.10 7.23
CA ILE A 89 11.59 -1.58 7.61
C ILE A 89 11.61 -1.22 9.11
N ALA A 90 10.60 -0.51 9.61
CA ALA A 90 10.46 -0.14 11.01
C ALA A 90 10.50 -1.35 11.93
N LEU A 91 9.70 -2.37 11.61
CA LEU A 91 9.64 -3.62 12.38
C LEU A 91 10.99 -4.34 12.38
N LEU A 92 11.59 -4.57 11.22
CA LEU A 92 12.85 -5.31 11.09
C LEU A 92 14.03 -4.54 11.70
N ASN A 93 14.07 -3.22 11.55
CA ASN A 93 15.06 -2.37 12.21
C ASN A 93 14.96 -2.50 13.73
N ASN A 94 13.74 -2.54 14.26
CA ASN A 94 13.53 -2.73 15.70
C ASN A 94 14.00 -4.11 16.20
N PHE A 95 14.05 -5.11 15.33
CA PHE A 95 14.68 -6.42 15.62
C PHE A 95 16.18 -6.45 15.40
N GLY A 96 16.81 -5.31 15.10
CA GLY A 96 18.27 -5.18 14.97
C GLY A 96 18.80 -5.54 13.57
N VAL A 97 17.95 -5.64 12.57
CA VAL A 97 18.42 -5.81 11.18
C VAL A 97 19.07 -4.50 10.72
N ASP A 98 20.30 -4.59 10.23
CA ASP A 98 21.05 -3.42 9.77
C ASP A 98 20.47 -2.84 8.47
N TYR A 99 20.68 -1.54 8.26
CA TYR A 99 20.11 -0.81 7.14
C TYR A 99 20.65 -1.25 5.76
N ALA A 100 21.87 -1.75 5.67
CA ALA A 100 22.40 -2.27 4.42
C ALA A 100 21.67 -3.54 3.98
N THR A 101 21.35 -4.40 4.94
CA THR A 101 20.52 -5.59 4.72
C THR A 101 19.08 -5.20 4.36
N LEU A 102 18.50 -4.23 5.06
CA LEU A 102 17.15 -3.72 4.75
C LEU A 102 17.07 -3.14 3.34
N LYS A 103 18.03 -2.31 2.93
CA LYS A 103 18.10 -1.76 1.56
C LYS A 103 18.15 -2.86 0.51
N LYS A 104 19.01 -3.87 0.70
CA LYS A 104 19.10 -5.02 -0.21
C LYS A 104 17.79 -5.81 -0.27
N GLY A 105 17.16 -6.04 0.88
CA GLY A 105 15.89 -6.74 0.97
C GLY A 105 14.79 -6.02 0.20
N ILE A 106 14.62 -4.74 0.43
CA ILE A 106 13.62 -3.90 -0.25
C ILE A 106 13.89 -3.88 -1.77
N ALA A 107 15.12 -3.61 -2.22
CA ALA A 107 15.47 -3.56 -3.63
C ALA A 107 15.30 -4.90 -4.36
N SER A 108 15.45 -6.01 -3.65
CA SER A 108 15.32 -7.35 -4.22
C SER A 108 13.88 -7.87 -4.24
N PHE A 109 12.96 -7.25 -3.51
CA PHE A 109 11.59 -7.71 -3.41
C PHE A 109 10.82 -7.44 -4.71
N LYS A 110 10.31 -8.51 -5.33
CA LYS A 110 9.61 -8.45 -6.63
C LYS A 110 8.09 -8.34 -6.51
N GLY A 111 7.59 -8.04 -5.34
CA GLY A 111 6.17 -7.91 -5.09
C GLY A 111 5.46 -9.23 -4.76
N ILE A 112 4.16 -9.12 -4.65
CA ILE A 112 3.25 -10.23 -4.40
C ILE A 112 2.42 -10.42 -5.66
N LYS A 113 2.23 -11.65 -6.10
CA LYS A 113 1.38 -11.96 -7.24
C LYS A 113 -0.02 -11.37 -7.05
N ARG A 114 -0.55 -10.74 -8.09
CA ARG A 114 -1.83 -10.02 -8.07
C ARG A 114 -1.87 -8.83 -7.09
N ARG A 115 -0.71 -8.20 -6.84
CA ARG A 115 -0.57 -6.90 -6.16
C ARG A 115 0.31 -6.03 -7.03
N TYR A 116 -0.30 -5.27 -7.94
CA TYR A 116 0.38 -4.48 -8.96
C TYR A 116 1.38 -5.30 -9.79
N THR A 117 1.01 -6.54 -10.17
CA THR A 117 1.89 -7.37 -11.00
C THR A 117 1.92 -6.83 -12.43
N LYS A 118 3.08 -6.31 -12.85
CA LYS A 118 3.28 -5.64 -14.14
C LYS A 118 3.81 -6.60 -15.19
N HIS A 119 3.21 -6.59 -16.36
CA HIS A 119 3.66 -7.32 -17.56
C HIS A 119 3.81 -6.35 -18.73
N ASN A 120 5.02 -6.25 -19.27
CA ASN A 120 5.34 -5.41 -20.42
C ASN A 120 5.26 -6.26 -21.70
N TYR A 121 4.61 -5.74 -22.74
CA TYR A 121 4.52 -6.37 -24.05
C TYR A 121 5.35 -5.60 -25.09
N GLU A 122 5.90 -6.29 -26.07
CA GLU A 122 6.70 -5.68 -27.17
C GLU A 122 5.92 -4.60 -27.93
N SER A 123 4.59 -4.69 -27.99
CA SER A 123 3.71 -3.67 -28.56
C SER A 123 3.69 -2.33 -27.78
N GLY A 124 4.43 -2.22 -26.68
CA GLY A 124 4.41 -1.07 -25.79
C GLY A 124 3.17 -1.02 -24.88
N LYS A 125 2.31 -2.05 -24.93
CA LYS A 125 1.20 -2.22 -23.98
C LYS A 125 1.73 -2.73 -22.64
N ILE A 126 1.07 -2.28 -21.57
CA ILE A 126 1.37 -2.71 -20.21
C ILE A 126 0.09 -3.33 -19.64
N TYR A 127 0.20 -4.53 -19.11
CA TYR A 127 -0.88 -5.17 -18.36
C TYR A 127 -0.50 -5.19 -16.87
N ILE A 128 -1.42 -4.76 -16.03
CA ILE A 128 -1.25 -4.75 -14.58
C ILE A 128 -2.36 -5.61 -13.97
N ASP A 129 -1.96 -6.64 -13.23
CA ASP A 129 -2.87 -7.51 -12.49
C ASP A 129 -2.84 -7.11 -11.01
N ASP A 130 -4.01 -6.69 -10.50
CA ASP A 130 -4.18 -6.30 -9.12
C ASP A 130 -5.43 -6.94 -8.51
N TYR A 131 -5.40 -7.25 -7.23
CA TYR A 131 -6.49 -7.86 -6.49
C TYR A 131 -7.41 -6.82 -5.81
N ALA A 132 -7.30 -5.56 -6.17
CA ALA A 132 -8.13 -4.49 -5.62
C ALA A 132 -9.62 -4.84 -5.74
N HIS A 133 -10.30 -4.85 -4.62
CA HIS A 133 -11.70 -5.27 -4.49
C HIS A 133 -12.50 -4.39 -3.52
N HIS A 134 -11.93 -3.27 -3.11
CA HIS A 134 -12.55 -2.20 -2.33
C HIS A 134 -12.35 -0.87 -3.04
N PRO A 135 -13.29 0.11 -2.96
CA PRO A 135 -13.14 1.40 -3.63
C PRO A 135 -11.81 2.10 -3.36
N THR A 136 -11.37 2.10 -2.11
CA THR A 136 -10.09 2.71 -1.70
C THR A 136 -8.89 2.06 -2.42
N GLU A 137 -8.90 0.72 -2.55
CA GLU A 137 -7.83 -0.02 -3.25
C GLU A 137 -7.86 0.29 -4.74
N LEU A 138 -9.03 0.26 -5.39
CA LEU A 138 -9.19 0.61 -6.79
C LEU A 138 -8.72 2.03 -7.07
N ASN A 139 -9.13 2.97 -6.23
CA ASN A 139 -8.70 4.36 -6.35
C ASN A 139 -7.18 4.49 -6.26
N ALA A 140 -6.55 3.80 -5.32
CA ALA A 140 -5.10 3.82 -5.13
C ALA A 140 -4.37 3.26 -6.36
N VAL A 141 -4.81 2.10 -6.88
CA VAL A 141 -4.20 1.47 -8.06
C VAL A 141 -4.39 2.31 -9.32
N ILE A 142 -5.61 2.77 -9.61
CA ILE A 142 -5.92 3.57 -10.81
C ILE A 142 -5.14 4.89 -10.77
N SER A 143 -5.14 5.59 -9.63
CA SER A 143 -4.41 6.85 -9.46
C SER A 143 -2.90 6.64 -9.64
N SER A 144 -2.36 5.57 -9.07
CA SER A 144 -0.96 5.19 -9.24
C SER A 144 -0.61 4.96 -10.71
N ILE A 145 -1.43 4.18 -11.44
CA ILE A 145 -1.21 3.91 -12.87
C ILE A 145 -1.23 5.21 -13.68
N LYS A 146 -2.18 6.12 -13.42
CA LYS A 146 -2.24 7.40 -14.14
C LYS A 146 -1.06 8.32 -13.83
N THR A 147 -0.53 8.26 -12.62
CA THR A 147 0.69 8.99 -12.25
C THR A 147 1.92 8.43 -12.97
N PHE A 148 2.09 7.09 -12.99
CA PHE A 148 3.24 6.44 -13.64
C PHE A 148 3.19 6.49 -15.18
N TYR A 149 1.99 6.50 -15.74
CA TYR A 149 1.78 6.44 -17.19
C TYR A 149 0.87 7.56 -17.70
N PRO A 150 1.21 8.84 -17.47
CA PRO A 150 0.31 9.98 -17.75
C PRO A 150 -0.08 10.12 -19.23
N HIS A 151 0.71 9.54 -20.14
CA HIS A 151 0.48 9.62 -21.60
C HIS A 151 -0.14 8.34 -22.17
N LYS A 152 -0.45 7.34 -21.32
CA LYS A 152 -1.07 6.09 -21.78
C LYS A 152 -2.56 6.10 -21.47
N LYS A 153 -3.35 5.58 -22.40
CA LYS A 153 -4.77 5.34 -22.19
C LYS A 153 -4.96 4.14 -21.25
N LEU A 154 -5.77 4.32 -20.22
CA LEU A 154 -6.05 3.30 -19.20
C LEU A 154 -7.38 2.61 -19.48
N LEU A 155 -7.31 1.35 -19.88
CA LEU A 155 -8.46 0.44 -19.88
C LEU A 155 -8.48 -0.35 -18.58
N VAL A 156 -9.56 -0.24 -17.82
CA VAL A 156 -9.80 -1.03 -16.62
C VAL A 156 -10.78 -2.16 -16.94
N VAL A 157 -10.43 -3.38 -16.56
CA VAL A 157 -11.35 -4.53 -16.55
C VAL A 157 -11.61 -4.88 -15.10
N PHE A 158 -12.84 -4.72 -14.63
CA PHE A 158 -13.20 -4.94 -13.24
C PHE A 158 -14.33 -5.96 -13.12
N GLN A 159 -14.12 -6.94 -12.23
CA GLN A 159 -15.14 -7.89 -11.81
C GLN A 159 -15.46 -7.65 -10.34
N PRO A 160 -16.65 -7.15 -10.00
CA PRO A 160 -17.05 -7.02 -8.60
C PRO A 160 -17.17 -8.40 -7.94
N HIS A 161 -16.80 -8.47 -6.67
CA HIS A 161 -16.88 -9.69 -5.88
C HIS A 161 -17.77 -9.46 -4.66
N LEU A 162 -18.76 -10.37 -4.45
CA LEU A 162 -19.79 -10.32 -3.42
C LEU A 162 -20.87 -9.23 -3.67
N PHE A 163 -22.12 -9.68 -3.80
CA PHE A 163 -23.29 -8.80 -4.00
C PHE A 163 -23.44 -7.77 -2.88
N SER A 164 -23.27 -8.18 -1.61
CA SER A 164 -23.40 -7.27 -0.47
C SER A 164 -22.39 -6.13 -0.54
N ARG A 165 -21.11 -6.44 -0.74
CA ARG A 165 -20.05 -5.45 -0.87
C ARG A 165 -20.30 -4.51 -2.05
N THR A 166 -20.68 -5.06 -3.22
CA THR A 166 -20.95 -4.26 -4.41
C THR A 166 -22.10 -3.29 -4.16
N LYS A 167 -23.16 -3.73 -3.48
CA LYS A 167 -24.29 -2.88 -3.10
C LYS A 167 -23.88 -1.81 -2.09
N ASP A 168 -23.17 -2.20 -1.03
CA ASP A 168 -22.83 -1.29 0.08
C ASP A 168 -21.84 -0.20 -0.34
N PHE A 169 -20.99 -0.48 -1.33
CA PHE A 169 -19.96 0.43 -1.82
C PHE A 169 -20.14 0.86 -3.29
N ALA A 170 -21.34 0.75 -3.84
CA ALA A 170 -21.60 1.01 -5.26
C ALA A 170 -21.13 2.39 -5.72
N GLU A 171 -21.43 3.43 -4.94
CA GLU A 171 -21.02 4.81 -5.22
C GLU A 171 -19.49 4.96 -5.23
N GLY A 172 -18.80 4.45 -4.21
CA GLY A 172 -17.35 4.51 -4.15
C GLY A 172 -16.65 3.69 -5.26
N PHE A 173 -17.27 2.57 -5.72
CA PHE A 173 -16.80 1.85 -6.90
C PHE A 173 -16.94 2.71 -8.16
N ALA A 174 -18.11 3.35 -8.35
CA ALA A 174 -18.35 4.23 -9.49
C ALA A 174 -17.33 5.38 -9.54
N GLU A 175 -17.15 6.12 -8.44
CA GLU A 175 -16.19 7.21 -8.33
C GLU A 175 -14.74 6.77 -8.62
N SER A 176 -14.37 5.57 -8.20
CA SER A 176 -13.00 5.05 -8.44
C SER A 176 -12.82 4.67 -9.91
N LEU A 177 -13.81 3.99 -10.50
CA LEU A 177 -13.75 3.48 -11.86
C LEU A 177 -13.93 4.58 -12.92
N GLU A 178 -14.64 5.67 -12.61
CA GLU A 178 -14.79 6.84 -13.48
C GLU A 178 -13.45 7.48 -13.87
N LYS A 179 -12.40 7.26 -13.09
CA LYS A 179 -11.05 7.73 -13.39
C LYS A 179 -10.37 7.00 -14.54
N ALA A 180 -10.89 5.85 -14.98
CA ALA A 180 -10.39 5.13 -16.14
C ALA A 180 -10.79 5.83 -17.44
N ASP A 181 -9.99 5.69 -18.50
CA ASP A 181 -10.34 6.22 -19.82
C ASP A 181 -11.33 5.29 -20.55
N GLU A 182 -11.25 3.99 -20.25
CA GLU A 182 -12.20 2.97 -20.70
C GLU A 182 -12.44 1.96 -19.58
N LEU A 183 -13.66 1.44 -19.50
CA LEU A 183 -14.07 0.46 -18.49
C LEU A 183 -14.80 -0.73 -19.13
N ILE A 184 -14.37 -1.93 -18.77
CA ILE A 184 -15.14 -3.16 -18.99
C ILE A 184 -15.55 -3.68 -17.61
N LEU A 185 -16.85 -3.65 -17.35
CA LEU A 185 -17.42 -4.17 -16.12
C LEU A 185 -17.99 -5.56 -16.38
N LEU A 186 -17.54 -6.54 -15.60
CA LEU A 186 -18.02 -7.91 -15.65
C LEU A 186 -19.12 -8.14 -14.62
N ASP A 187 -19.87 -9.23 -14.80
CA ASP A 187 -20.89 -9.64 -13.84
C ASP A 187 -20.29 -9.90 -12.45
N ILE A 188 -21.10 -9.68 -11.41
CA ILE A 188 -20.70 -9.89 -10.02
C ILE A 188 -20.42 -11.40 -9.81
N TYR A 189 -19.27 -11.70 -9.28
CA TYR A 189 -18.86 -13.06 -8.92
C TYR A 189 -19.23 -13.38 -7.48
#